data_6ced98776613497d3e53e284399acc34
#
_entry.id   6ced98776613497d3e53e284399acc34
#
_cell.length_a   1.000
_cell.length_b   1.000
_cell.length_c   1.000
_cell.angle_alpha   90.00
_cell.angle_beta   90.00
_cell.angle_gamma   90.00
#
_symmetry.space_group_name_H-M   'P 1'
#
loop_
_entity.id
_entity.type
_entity.pdbx_description
1 polymer ?
#
loop_
_entity_poly.entity_id
_entity_poly.type
_entity_poly.pdbx_seq_one_letter_code
_entity_poly.pdbx_strand_id
1 'polypeptide(L)'
;MAGKPTKISFIYSNPTDPGAFEAAYPEQLELARKLPGLTRLQESRVWPKEDGSPTPAYRLLDLYFADYAAASAAAAEAGPLVGATKQHATGGVLIAFAEILEDA
;
A
#
# COMPACT_ATOMS: atom_id res chain seq x y z
N MET A 1 4.70 12.51 24.43
CA MET A 1 5.76 11.68 23.84
C MET A 1 5.36 11.25 22.44
N ALA A 2 6.22 11.46 21.48
CA ALA A 2 5.94 11.05 20.13
C ALA A 2 5.98 9.52 20.04
N GLY A 3 5.03 8.93 19.31
CA GLY A 3 5.06 7.51 19.01
C GLY A 3 6.15 7.19 18.00
N LYS A 4 6.36 5.93 17.74
CA LYS A 4 7.29 5.50 16.70
C LYS A 4 6.68 5.66 15.32
N PRO A 5 7.50 5.90 14.28
CA PRO A 5 7.01 5.95 12.92
C PRO A 5 6.24 4.69 12.57
N THR A 6 5.17 4.87 11.83
CA THR A 6 4.25 3.80 11.47
C THR A 6 4.01 3.83 9.98
N LYS A 7 3.81 2.67 9.37
CA LYS A 7 3.42 2.59 7.96
C LYS A 7 2.19 1.72 7.78
N ILE A 8 1.43 2.04 6.75
CA ILE A 8 0.35 1.17 6.27
C ILE A 8 0.86 0.55 4.98
N SER A 9 0.96 -0.77 4.96
CA SER A 9 1.46 -1.51 3.82
C SER A 9 0.32 -2.20 3.09
N PHE A 10 0.22 -1.95 1.78
CA PHE A 10 -0.68 -2.64 0.88
C PHE A 10 0.13 -3.66 0.10
N ILE A 11 -0.21 -4.93 0.26
CA ILE A 11 0.51 -6.03 -0.39
C ILE A 11 -0.45 -6.65 -1.41
N TYR A 12 -0.22 -6.35 -2.69
CA TYR A 12 -1.09 -6.83 -3.78
C TYR A 12 -0.60 -8.18 -4.25
N SER A 13 -1.48 -9.17 -4.23
CA SER A 13 -1.22 -10.46 -4.85
C SER A 13 -1.31 -10.33 -6.37
N ASN A 14 -0.79 -11.33 -7.09
CA ASN A 14 -0.78 -11.30 -8.56
C ASN A 14 -2.22 -11.14 -9.07
N PRO A 15 -2.53 -10.05 -9.82
CA PRO A 15 -3.87 -9.83 -10.32
C PRO A 15 -4.21 -10.82 -11.44
N THR A 16 -5.50 -11.15 -11.55
CA THR A 16 -5.99 -11.98 -12.66
C THR A 16 -5.99 -11.21 -13.97
N ASP A 17 -6.02 -9.87 -13.89
CA ASP A 17 -5.95 -8.99 -15.06
C ASP A 17 -4.92 -7.88 -14.80
N PRO A 18 -3.62 -8.16 -15.08
CA PRO A 18 -2.56 -7.18 -14.85
C PRO A 18 -2.76 -5.87 -15.61
N GLY A 19 -3.29 -5.93 -16.83
CA GLY A 19 -3.54 -4.73 -17.62
C GLY A 19 -4.54 -3.80 -16.97
N ALA A 20 -5.64 -4.35 -16.45
CA ALA A 20 -6.63 -3.57 -15.73
C ALA A 20 -6.06 -2.99 -14.43
N PHE A 21 -5.23 -3.76 -13.72
CA PHE A 21 -4.55 -3.28 -12.52
C PHE A 21 -3.68 -2.05 -12.84
N GLU A 22 -2.82 -2.17 -13.83
CA GLU A 22 -1.91 -1.09 -14.20
C GLU A 22 -2.65 0.16 -14.69
N ALA A 23 -3.79 0.00 -15.36
CA ALA A 23 -4.59 1.12 -15.84
C ALA A 23 -5.28 1.88 -14.69
N ALA A 24 -5.69 1.18 -13.63
CA ALA A 24 -6.41 1.78 -12.49
C ALA A 24 -5.47 2.28 -11.39
N TYR A 25 -4.28 1.75 -11.30
CA TYR A 25 -3.37 2.00 -10.18
C TYR A 25 -2.97 3.48 -10.00
N PRO A 26 -2.71 4.27 -11.06
CA PRO A 26 -2.35 5.68 -10.89
C PRO A 26 -3.40 6.49 -10.13
N GLU A 27 -4.69 6.22 -10.31
CA GLU A 27 -5.75 6.88 -9.55
C GLU A 27 -5.66 6.54 -8.07
N GLN A 28 -5.36 5.28 -7.75
CA GLN A 28 -5.17 4.86 -6.36
C GLN A 28 -4.00 5.61 -5.71
N LEU A 29 -2.89 5.79 -6.42
CA LEU A 29 -1.75 6.55 -5.91
C LEU A 29 -2.14 8.00 -5.60
N GLU A 30 -2.95 8.63 -6.45
CA GLU A 30 -3.41 9.98 -6.21
C GLU A 30 -4.29 10.07 -4.96
N LEU A 31 -5.18 9.09 -4.75
CA LEU A 31 -5.98 9.02 -3.54
C LEU A 31 -5.11 8.84 -2.30
N ALA A 32 -4.08 8.01 -2.40
CA ALA A 32 -3.15 7.79 -1.29
C ALA A 32 -2.38 9.06 -0.94
N ARG A 33 -1.94 9.83 -1.93
CA ARG A 33 -1.20 11.08 -1.71
C ARG A 33 -2.01 12.14 -0.98
N LYS A 34 -3.33 12.04 -1.01
CA LYS A 34 -4.23 13.00 -0.36
C LYS A 34 -4.54 12.66 1.09
N LEU A 35 -4.04 11.55 1.61
CA LEU A 35 -4.32 11.15 2.99
C LEU A 35 -3.68 12.15 3.96
N PRO A 36 -4.42 12.56 5.01
CA PRO A 36 -3.87 13.50 5.98
C PRO A 36 -2.73 12.87 6.78
N GLY A 37 -1.71 13.66 7.07
CA GLY A 37 -0.58 13.21 7.88
C GLY A 37 0.43 12.32 7.16
N LEU A 38 0.24 12.05 5.88
CA LEU A 38 1.20 11.26 5.10
C LEU A 38 2.55 11.98 5.03
N THR A 39 3.61 11.31 5.47
CA THR A 39 4.97 11.87 5.44
C THR A 39 5.77 11.36 4.25
N ARG A 40 5.44 10.18 3.74
CA ARG A 40 6.17 9.55 2.64
C ARG A 40 5.29 8.50 1.99
N LEU A 41 5.40 8.37 0.70
CA LEU A 41 4.76 7.29 -0.07
C LEU A 41 5.84 6.56 -0.83
N GLN A 42 5.82 5.23 -0.79
CA GLN A 42 6.77 4.40 -1.49
C GLN A 42 6.03 3.27 -2.17
N GLU A 43 6.20 3.12 -3.47
CA GLU A 43 5.69 1.95 -4.18
C GLU A 43 6.85 1.10 -4.67
N SER A 44 6.64 -0.21 -4.70
CA SER A 44 7.67 -1.16 -5.09
C SER A 44 7.07 -2.24 -5.97
N ARG A 45 7.78 -2.56 -7.05
CA ARG A 45 7.44 -3.69 -7.91
C ARG A 45 8.19 -4.91 -7.41
N VAL A 46 7.48 -6.02 -7.28
CA VAL A 46 8.12 -7.28 -6.90
C VAL A 46 8.85 -7.85 -8.11
N TRP A 47 10.13 -8.19 -7.92
CA TRP A 47 10.92 -8.78 -8.99
C TRP A 47 10.44 -10.19 -9.31
N PRO A 48 10.43 -10.58 -10.59
CA PRO A 48 10.13 -11.97 -10.95
C PRO A 48 11.18 -12.91 -10.39
N LYS A 49 10.76 -14.13 -10.08
CA LYS A 49 11.70 -15.17 -9.66
C LYS A 49 12.48 -15.70 -10.86
N GLU A 50 13.74 -16.05 -10.64
CA GLU A 50 14.63 -16.54 -11.71
C GLU A 50 14.13 -17.82 -12.36
N ASP A 51 13.45 -18.67 -11.59
CA ASP A 51 12.92 -19.95 -12.08
C ASP A 51 11.56 -19.83 -12.76
N GLY A 52 11.02 -18.61 -12.87
CA GLY A 52 9.73 -18.38 -13.49
C GLY A 52 8.51 -18.78 -12.64
N SER A 53 8.72 -19.24 -11.41
CA SER A 53 7.60 -19.58 -10.53
C SER A 53 6.85 -18.33 -10.08
N PRO A 54 5.59 -18.48 -9.59
CA PRO A 54 4.83 -17.33 -9.12
C PRO A 54 5.52 -16.60 -7.97
N THR A 55 5.44 -15.27 -8.01
CA THR A 55 5.96 -14.42 -6.94
C THR A 55 4.98 -14.39 -5.78
N PRO A 56 5.46 -14.12 -4.53
CA PRO A 56 4.56 -14.04 -3.37
C PRO A 56 3.66 -12.81 -3.41
N ALA A 57 4.01 -11.80 -4.20
CA ALA A 57 3.23 -10.58 -4.36
C ALA A 57 3.53 -9.95 -5.71
N TYR A 58 2.67 -9.00 -6.14
CA TYR A 58 2.80 -8.30 -7.41
C TYR A 58 3.33 -6.88 -7.22
N ARG A 59 2.78 -6.15 -6.26
CA ARG A 59 3.12 -4.75 -5.99
C ARG A 59 3.02 -4.49 -4.50
N LEU A 60 3.87 -3.61 -3.99
CA LEU A 60 3.83 -3.16 -2.59
C LEU A 60 3.65 -1.65 -2.58
N LEU A 61 2.76 -1.17 -1.72
CA LEU A 61 2.55 0.25 -1.49
C LEU A 61 2.68 0.53 -0.01
N ASP A 62 3.64 1.35 0.37
CA ASP A 62 3.87 1.72 1.76
C ASP A 62 3.58 3.20 1.97
N LEU A 63 2.70 3.49 2.92
CA LEU A 63 2.30 4.83 3.30
C LEU A 63 2.82 5.12 4.71
N TYR A 64 3.65 6.14 4.86
CA TYR A 64 4.37 6.42 6.10
C TYR A 64 3.72 7.56 6.86
N PHE A 65 3.68 7.42 8.19
CA PHE A 65 3.09 8.40 9.12
C PHE A 65 4.01 8.57 10.32
N ALA A 66 3.87 9.72 11.01
CA ALA A 66 4.71 10.03 12.16
C ALA A 66 4.58 9.00 13.29
N ASP A 67 3.33 8.49 13.50
CA ASP A 67 3.04 7.52 14.56
C ASP A 67 1.76 6.76 14.24
N TYR A 68 1.39 5.84 15.10
CA TYR A 68 0.16 5.06 14.93
C TYR A 68 -1.09 5.94 14.92
N ALA A 69 -1.14 6.95 15.79
CA ALA A 69 -2.30 7.83 15.87
C ALA A 69 -2.54 8.55 14.54
N ALA A 70 -1.47 9.04 13.90
CA ALA A 70 -1.56 9.69 12.59
C ALA A 70 -2.02 8.70 11.52
N ALA A 71 -1.48 7.49 11.52
CA ALA A 71 -1.86 6.44 10.57
C ALA A 71 -3.34 6.05 10.76
N SER A 72 -3.78 5.91 11.99
CA SER A 72 -5.18 5.57 12.31
C SER A 72 -6.14 6.67 11.86
N ALA A 73 -5.77 7.93 12.07
CA ALA A 73 -6.58 9.07 11.62
C ALA A 73 -6.69 9.10 10.09
N ALA A 74 -5.59 8.83 9.39
CA ALA A 74 -5.60 8.75 7.93
C ALA A 74 -6.47 7.58 7.45
N ALA A 75 -6.40 6.43 8.12
CA ALA A 75 -7.20 5.26 7.76
C ALA A 75 -8.69 5.54 7.86
N ALA A 76 -9.12 6.36 8.81
CA ALA A 76 -10.51 6.76 8.95
C ALA A 76 -11.03 7.52 7.72
N GLU A 77 -10.12 8.14 6.96
CA GLU A 77 -10.44 8.92 5.75
C GLU A 77 -10.11 8.15 4.46
N ALA A 78 -9.68 6.89 4.57
CA ALA A 78 -9.19 6.12 3.44
C ALA A 78 -10.28 5.32 2.71
N GLY A 79 -11.57 5.58 2.98
CA GLY A 79 -12.66 4.87 2.31
C GLY A 79 -12.55 4.85 0.79
N PRO A 80 -12.38 6.02 0.12
CA PRO A 80 -12.22 6.04 -1.34
C PRO A 80 -11.00 5.26 -1.84
N LEU A 81 -9.89 5.33 -1.12
CA LEU A 81 -8.67 4.59 -1.47
C LEU A 81 -8.91 3.08 -1.36
N VAL A 82 -9.49 2.62 -0.26
CA VAL A 82 -9.78 1.20 -0.06
C VAL A 82 -10.78 0.69 -1.09
N GLY A 83 -11.79 1.48 -1.40
CA GLY A 83 -12.78 1.12 -2.43
C GLY A 83 -12.12 0.96 -3.79
N ALA A 84 -11.28 1.91 -4.20
CA ALA A 84 -10.56 1.82 -5.48
C ALA A 84 -9.63 0.61 -5.50
N THR A 85 -8.92 0.36 -4.39
CA THR A 85 -8.02 -0.78 -4.24
C THR A 85 -8.77 -2.10 -4.50
N LYS A 86 -9.92 -2.28 -3.85
CA LYS A 86 -10.69 -3.51 -3.98
C LYS A 86 -11.22 -3.75 -5.37
N GLN A 87 -11.49 -2.69 -6.14
CA GLN A 87 -12.01 -2.82 -7.48
C GLN A 87 -11.01 -3.43 -8.46
N HIS A 88 -9.73 -3.10 -8.34
CA HIS A 88 -8.73 -3.57 -9.30
C HIS A 88 -7.74 -4.60 -8.73
N ALA A 89 -7.76 -4.85 -7.43
CA ALA A 89 -6.91 -5.87 -6.81
C ALA A 89 -7.54 -7.26 -6.98
N THR A 90 -7.65 -7.71 -8.22
CA THR A 90 -8.36 -8.96 -8.56
C THR A 90 -7.70 -10.21 -7.99
N GLY A 91 -6.41 -10.15 -7.66
CA GLY A 91 -5.71 -11.24 -6.98
C GLY A 91 -5.78 -11.15 -5.45
N GLY A 92 -6.38 -10.09 -4.93
CA GLY A 92 -6.46 -9.82 -3.51
C GLY A 92 -5.42 -8.82 -3.02
N VAL A 93 -5.64 -8.28 -1.84
CA VAL A 93 -4.74 -7.33 -1.19
C VAL A 93 -4.73 -7.57 0.30
N LEU A 94 -3.54 -7.53 0.90
CA LEU A 94 -3.37 -7.55 2.35
C LEU A 94 -2.98 -6.14 2.77
N ILE A 95 -3.59 -5.66 3.85
CA ILE A 95 -3.31 -4.33 4.40
C ILE A 95 -2.85 -4.52 5.83
N ALA A 96 -1.66 -4.00 6.14
CA ALA A 96 -1.07 -4.13 7.46
C ALA A 96 -0.60 -2.78 7.98
N PHE A 97 -0.85 -2.54 9.27
CA PHE A 97 -0.27 -1.42 9.99
C PHE A 97 0.98 -1.96 10.69
N ALA A 98 2.11 -1.29 10.49
CA ALA A 98 3.38 -1.75 11.04
C ALA A 98 4.13 -0.61 11.71
N GLU A 99 4.64 -0.88 12.90
CA GLU A 99 5.54 0.04 13.58
C GLU A 99 6.94 -0.16 13.02
N ILE A 100 7.60 0.93 12.68
CA ILE A 100 8.98 0.87 12.18
C ILE A 100 9.90 0.81 13.40
N LEU A 101 10.49 -0.36 13.61
CA LEU A 101 11.36 -0.59 14.76
C LEU A 101 12.76 -0.03 14.54
N GLU A 102 13.22 -0.08 13.30
CA GLU A 102 14.54 0.42 12.93
C GLU A 102 14.49 0.90 11.48
N ASP A 103 15.07 2.05 11.23
CA ASP A 103 15.09 2.68 9.90
C ASP A 103 16.51 3.25 9.70
N ALA A 104 17.45 2.35 9.48
CA ALA A 104 18.87 2.68 9.34
C ALA A 104 19.25 3.09 7.92
#